data_5b60d01bca288f3b566b04cc89df1d24
#
_entry.id   5b60d01bca288f3b566b04cc89df1d24
#
_cell.length_a   1.000
_cell.length_b   1.000
_cell.length_c   1.000
_cell.angle_alpha   90.00
_cell.angle_beta   90.00
_cell.angle_gamma   90.00
#
_symmetry.space_group_name_H-M   'P 1'
#
loop_
_entity.id
_entity.type
_entity.pdbx_description
1 polymer ?
#
loop_
_entity_poly.entity_id
_entity_poly.type
_entity_poly.pdbx_seq_one_letter_code
_entity_poly.pdbx_strand_id
1 'polypeptide(L)'
;MSVRALSRAGSDHTPLLIDSGNHAHLGNKSRFSFELSWLEHEGFHEMVAAEWAAGPVGYTPIQTWKNKIRHLRRFLRGWAKNMSGKYKKEKERLVSIIDELDIKAETCPLNGHEKVLLFYLRTQMIV
;
A
#
# COMPACT_ATOMS: atom_id res chain seq x y z
N MET A 1 -25.32 -12.15 -4.47
CA MET A 1 -24.15 -12.68 -5.21
C MET A 1 -23.95 -11.84 -6.45
N SER A 2 -22.76 -11.28 -6.64
CA SER A 2 -22.40 -10.51 -7.84
C SER A 2 -21.06 -10.99 -8.39
N VAL A 3 -20.88 -10.84 -9.72
CA VAL A 3 -19.61 -11.14 -10.40
C VAL A 3 -19.21 -9.91 -11.19
N ARG A 4 -17.97 -9.45 -11.03
CA ARG A 4 -17.42 -8.34 -11.81
C ARG A 4 -15.99 -8.61 -12.25
N ALA A 5 -15.65 -8.14 -13.44
CA ALA A 5 -14.26 -8.14 -13.92
C ALA A 5 -13.45 -7.06 -13.20
N LEU A 6 -12.23 -7.40 -12.81
CA LEU A 6 -11.27 -6.48 -12.25
C LEU A 6 -10.23 -6.08 -13.31
N SER A 7 -9.45 -5.06 -12.99
CA SER A 7 -8.36 -4.60 -13.84
C SER A 7 -7.30 -5.69 -14.09
N ARG A 8 -6.81 -5.74 -15.33
CA ARG A 8 -5.78 -6.71 -15.79
C ARG A 8 -4.33 -6.28 -15.49
N ALA A 9 -4.11 -5.39 -14.54
CA ALA A 9 -2.77 -4.87 -14.27
C ALA A 9 -1.74 -6.00 -14.11
N GLY A 10 -0.80 -6.09 -15.05
CA GLY A 10 0.30 -7.06 -15.04
C GLY A 10 -0.03 -8.49 -15.50
N SER A 11 -1.23 -8.74 -16.04
CA SER A 11 -1.66 -10.07 -16.49
C SER A 11 -2.35 -10.01 -17.85
N ASP A 12 -2.28 -11.08 -18.63
CA ASP A 12 -3.06 -11.31 -19.85
C ASP A 12 -4.48 -11.84 -19.54
N HIS A 13 -4.73 -12.25 -18.30
CA HIS A 13 -6.03 -12.70 -17.82
C HIS A 13 -6.76 -11.58 -17.08
N THR A 14 -8.09 -11.51 -17.25
CA THR A 14 -8.96 -10.63 -16.49
C THR A 14 -9.44 -11.34 -15.23
N PRO A 15 -9.04 -10.93 -14.02
CA PRO A 15 -9.55 -11.51 -12.79
C PRO A 15 -11.04 -11.23 -12.63
N LEU A 16 -11.78 -12.21 -12.14
CA LEU A 16 -13.20 -12.05 -11.79
C LEU A 16 -13.35 -12.02 -10.28
N LEU A 17 -14.03 -11.00 -9.78
CA LEU A 17 -14.44 -10.92 -8.39
C LEU A 17 -15.85 -11.50 -8.25
N ILE A 18 -15.97 -12.54 -7.43
CA ILE A 18 -17.27 -13.12 -7.06
C ILE A 18 -17.60 -12.67 -5.63
N ASP A 19 -18.66 -11.90 -5.50
CA ASP A 19 -19.14 -11.42 -4.21
C ASP A 19 -20.37 -12.24 -3.78
N SER A 20 -20.21 -13.03 -2.73
CA SER A 20 -21.28 -13.84 -2.16
C SER A 20 -22.27 -13.04 -1.30
N GLY A 21 -21.98 -11.78 -1.02
CA GLY A 21 -22.84 -10.89 -0.22
C GLY A 21 -22.79 -11.13 1.29
N ASN A 22 -21.96 -12.06 1.76
CA ASN A 22 -21.88 -12.40 3.19
C ASN A 22 -20.58 -11.86 3.80
N HIS A 23 -20.48 -10.54 3.93
CA HIS A 23 -19.35 -9.88 4.57
C HIS A 23 -19.60 -9.71 6.06
N ALA A 24 -19.30 -10.74 6.84
CA ALA A 24 -19.09 -10.56 8.26
C ALA A 24 -17.80 -9.75 8.44
N HIS A 25 -17.92 -8.45 8.67
CA HIS A 25 -16.83 -7.62 9.16
C HIS A 25 -16.46 -8.08 10.57
N LEU A 26 -15.71 -9.16 10.66
CA LEU A 26 -14.92 -9.44 11.85
C LEU A 26 -13.87 -8.35 11.91
N GLY A 27 -14.11 -7.35 12.75
CA GLY A 27 -13.16 -6.29 13.04
C GLY A 27 -11.87 -6.90 13.56
N ASN A 28 -11.00 -7.26 12.66
CA ASN A 28 -9.67 -7.76 12.96
C ASN A 28 -8.90 -6.58 13.53
N LYS A 29 -8.76 -6.52 14.86
CA LYS A 29 -7.74 -5.66 15.47
C LYS A 29 -6.39 -6.12 14.94
N SER A 30 -5.94 -5.50 13.86
CA SER A 30 -4.70 -5.89 13.21
C SER A 30 -3.57 -5.80 14.23
N ARG A 31 -2.91 -6.94 14.45
CA ARG A 31 -1.73 -7.03 15.29
C ARG A 31 -0.65 -6.12 14.69
N PHE A 32 0.10 -5.40 15.51
CA PHE A 32 1.26 -4.65 15.03
C PHE A 32 2.27 -5.62 14.44
N SER A 33 2.67 -5.39 13.20
CA SER A 33 3.72 -6.13 12.52
C SER A 33 4.72 -5.14 11.94
N PHE A 34 6.01 -5.34 12.23
CA PHE A 34 7.09 -4.57 11.63
C PHE A 34 7.44 -5.17 10.28
N GLU A 35 7.54 -4.32 9.26
CA GLU A 35 7.92 -4.74 7.91
C GLU A 35 9.35 -4.30 7.60
N LEU A 36 10.18 -5.21 7.13
CA LEU A 36 11.59 -4.93 6.81
C LEU A 36 11.75 -3.85 5.73
N SER A 37 10.80 -3.77 4.79
CA SER A 37 10.77 -2.74 3.75
C SER A 37 10.72 -1.30 4.30
N TRP A 38 10.28 -1.10 5.55
CA TRP A 38 10.29 0.22 6.18
C TRP A 38 11.69 0.78 6.35
N LEU A 39 12.69 -0.10 6.52
CA LEU A 39 14.10 0.29 6.67
C LEU A 39 14.68 0.91 5.39
N GLU A 40 14.07 0.64 4.24
CA GLU A 40 14.49 1.16 2.94
C GLU A 40 13.98 2.58 2.68
N HIS A 41 13.03 3.06 3.50
CA HIS A 41 12.52 4.43 3.36
C HIS A 41 13.55 5.44 3.84
N GLU A 42 13.83 6.40 2.98
CA GLU A 42 14.70 7.55 3.31
C GLU A 42 14.16 8.29 4.55
N GLY A 43 15.05 8.57 5.49
CA GLY A 43 14.72 9.26 6.74
C GLY A 43 13.99 8.40 7.79
N PHE A 44 13.78 7.11 7.54
CA PHE A 44 13.09 6.23 8.51
C PHE A 44 13.85 6.11 9.82
N HIS A 45 15.16 5.90 9.77
CA HIS A 45 16.00 5.74 10.96
C HIS A 45 16.02 7.00 11.83
N GLU A 46 16.14 8.17 11.21
CA GLU A 46 16.13 9.46 11.88
C GLU A 46 14.77 9.73 12.52
N MET A 47 13.70 9.42 11.82
CA MET A 47 12.34 9.54 12.31
C MET A 47 12.11 8.64 13.53
N VAL A 48 12.51 7.38 13.49
CA VAL A 48 12.39 6.44 14.61
C VAL A 48 13.23 6.90 15.79
N ALA A 49 14.46 7.37 15.55
CA ALA A 49 15.34 7.89 16.61
C ALA A 49 14.72 9.11 17.30
N ALA A 50 14.15 10.04 16.54
CA ALA A 50 13.49 11.23 17.07
C ALA A 50 12.25 10.85 17.93
N GLU A 51 11.40 9.92 17.44
CA GLU A 51 10.23 9.44 18.17
C GLU A 51 10.62 8.65 19.42
N TRP A 52 11.69 7.89 19.37
CA TRP A 52 12.22 7.20 20.55
C TRP A 52 12.72 8.19 21.61
N ALA A 53 13.44 9.22 21.20
CA ALA A 53 13.91 10.27 22.11
C ALA A 53 12.75 11.04 22.77
N ALA A 54 11.72 11.37 21.98
CA ALA A 54 10.52 12.07 22.45
C ALA A 54 9.56 11.21 23.27
N GLY A 55 9.76 9.88 23.31
CA GLY A 55 8.87 8.95 24.00
C GLY A 55 8.77 9.20 25.50
N PRO A 56 7.60 8.89 26.10
CA PRO A 56 7.34 9.19 27.51
C PRO A 56 8.26 8.43 28.46
N VAL A 57 8.70 9.12 29.51
CA VAL A 57 9.56 8.59 30.57
C VAL A 57 8.67 8.06 31.71
N GLY A 58 9.05 6.92 32.30
CA GLY A 58 8.41 6.35 33.48
C GLY A 58 9.25 6.53 34.75
N TYR A 59 8.73 6.09 35.89
CA TYR A 59 9.43 6.18 37.19
C TYR A 59 10.60 5.21 37.30
N THR A 60 10.60 4.12 36.53
CA THR A 60 11.67 3.12 36.49
C THR A 60 12.19 2.95 35.06
N PRO A 61 13.44 2.45 34.89
CA PRO A 61 13.97 2.17 33.57
C PRO A 61 13.08 1.21 32.75
N ILE A 62 12.50 0.20 33.40
CA ILE A 62 11.59 -0.76 32.76
C ILE A 62 10.30 -0.09 32.30
N GLN A 63 9.72 0.78 33.13
CA GLN A 63 8.52 1.56 32.75
C GLN A 63 8.83 2.49 31.58
N THR A 64 9.95 3.19 31.64
CA THR A 64 10.41 4.07 30.54
C THR A 64 10.49 3.29 29.25
N TRP A 65 11.16 2.13 29.26
CA TRP A 65 11.28 1.28 28.08
C TRP A 65 9.91 0.81 27.55
N LYS A 66 9.04 0.31 28.42
CA LYS A 66 7.67 -0.10 28.05
C LYS A 66 6.87 1.04 27.44
N ASN A 67 6.94 2.22 28.02
CA ASN A 67 6.23 3.40 27.55
C ASN A 67 6.73 3.85 26.17
N LYS A 68 8.04 3.85 25.98
CA LYS A 68 8.68 4.20 24.69
C LYS A 68 8.31 3.19 23.60
N ILE A 69 8.34 1.89 23.87
CA ILE A 69 7.91 0.86 22.92
C ILE A 69 6.45 1.01 22.53
N ARG A 70 5.57 1.26 23.51
CA ARG A 70 4.14 1.46 23.23
C ARG A 70 3.90 2.72 22.38
N HIS A 71 4.61 3.80 22.69
CA HIS A 71 4.57 5.04 21.94
C HIS A 71 5.05 4.83 20.49
N LEU A 72 6.20 4.21 20.30
CA LEU A 72 6.77 3.94 18.99
C LEU A 72 5.87 3.04 18.13
N ARG A 73 5.29 1.97 18.70
CA ARG A 73 4.33 1.11 18.00
C ARG A 73 3.11 1.87 17.51
N ARG A 74 2.57 2.76 18.34
CA ARG A 74 1.43 3.60 17.95
C ARG A 74 1.80 4.56 16.82
N PHE A 75 2.94 5.20 16.93
CA PHE A 75 3.47 6.09 15.91
C PHE A 75 3.66 5.36 14.58
N LEU A 76 4.35 4.22 14.58
CA LEU A 76 4.63 3.43 13.37
C LEU A 76 3.35 2.90 12.71
N ARG A 77 2.32 2.55 13.48
CA ARG A 77 1.02 2.18 12.89
C ARG A 77 0.41 3.34 12.10
N GLY A 78 0.43 4.53 12.65
CA GLY A 78 -0.08 5.73 11.97
C GLY A 78 0.74 6.07 10.73
N TRP A 79 2.05 6.02 10.85
CA TRP A 79 2.98 6.24 9.75
C TRP A 79 2.78 5.23 8.62
N ALA A 80 2.76 3.94 8.93
CA ALA A 80 2.55 2.85 7.96
C ALA A 80 1.20 2.96 7.25
N LYS A 81 0.14 3.29 8.00
CA LYS A 81 -1.19 3.51 7.42
C LYS A 81 -1.19 4.68 6.43
N ASN A 82 -0.50 5.77 6.76
CA ASN A 82 -0.37 6.92 5.88
C ASN A 82 0.43 6.56 4.61
N MET A 83 1.56 5.87 4.76
CA MET A 83 2.39 5.40 3.64
C MET A 83 1.62 4.43 2.74
N SER A 84 0.95 3.44 3.32
CA SER A 84 0.10 2.50 2.57
C SER A 84 -1.02 3.21 1.81
N GLY A 85 -1.60 4.25 2.40
CA GLY A 85 -2.62 5.06 1.74
C GLY A 85 -2.07 5.83 0.52
N LYS A 86 -0.87 6.38 0.61
CA LYS A 86 -0.19 7.04 -0.52
C LYS A 86 0.11 6.06 -1.65
N TYR A 87 0.69 4.90 -1.33
CA TYR A 87 0.99 3.85 -2.32
C TYR A 87 -0.28 3.31 -2.97
N LYS A 88 -1.34 3.10 -2.19
CA LYS A 88 -2.62 2.64 -2.72
C LYS A 88 -3.21 3.63 -3.73
N LYS A 89 -3.22 4.93 -3.41
CA LYS A 89 -3.70 5.97 -4.33
C LYS A 89 -2.88 6.04 -5.62
N GLU A 90 -1.56 5.98 -5.51
CA GLU A 90 -0.69 5.98 -6.69
C GLU A 90 -0.89 4.73 -7.54
N LYS A 91 -1.00 3.56 -6.92
CA LYS A 91 -1.32 2.31 -7.61
C LYS A 91 -2.66 2.38 -8.33
N GLU A 92 -3.71 2.88 -7.67
CA GLU A 92 -5.03 3.07 -8.27
C GLU A 92 -4.98 4.02 -9.48
N ARG A 93 -4.19 5.11 -9.39
CA ARG A 93 -3.96 6.04 -10.51
C ARG A 93 -3.29 5.35 -11.70
N LEU A 94 -2.23 4.59 -11.48
CA LEU A 94 -1.51 3.87 -12.53
C LEU A 94 -2.40 2.79 -13.18
N VAL A 95 -3.16 2.04 -12.39
CA VAL A 95 -4.12 1.04 -12.86
C VAL A 95 -5.18 1.69 -13.75
N SER A 96 -5.73 2.84 -13.35
CA SER A 96 -6.72 3.57 -14.14
C SER A 96 -6.18 3.96 -15.52
N ILE A 97 -4.94 4.44 -15.60
CA ILE A 97 -4.30 4.81 -16.89
C ILE A 97 -4.09 3.56 -17.76
N ILE A 98 -3.64 2.45 -17.17
CA ILE A 98 -3.48 1.18 -17.89
C ILE A 98 -4.80 0.71 -18.47
N ASP A 99 -5.88 0.75 -17.68
CA ASP A 99 -7.22 0.34 -18.12
C ASP A 99 -7.74 1.21 -19.26
N GLU A 100 -7.56 2.53 -19.19
CA GLU A 100 -7.93 3.44 -20.28
C GLU A 100 -7.19 3.11 -21.58
N LEU A 101 -5.90 2.83 -21.51
CA LEU A 101 -5.10 2.45 -22.67
C LEU A 101 -5.49 1.07 -23.21
N ASP A 102 -5.79 0.11 -22.34
CA ASP A 102 -6.25 -1.22 -22.75
C ASP A 102 -7.60 -1.17 -23.46
N ILE A 103 -8.56 -0.41 -22.92
CA ILE A 103 -9.87 -0.19 -23.55
C ILE A 103 -9.72 0.50 -24.93
N LYS A 104 -8.84 1.50 -24.99
CA LYS A 104 -8.54 2.17 -26.27
C LYS A 104 -7.95 1.20 -27.29
N ALA A 105 -7.05 0.31 -26.85
CA ALA A 105 -6.43 -0.69 -27.73
C ALA A 105 -7.42 -1.69 -28.33
N GLU A 106 -8.55 -1.94 -27.66
CA GLU A 106 -9.62 -2.81 -28.18
C GLU A 106 -10.38 -2.18 -29.35
N THR A 107 -10.44 -0.84 -29.41
CA THR A 107 -11.22 -0.11 -30.42
C THR A 107 -10.34 0.55 -31.48
N CYS A 108 -9.13 0.96 -31.13
CA CYS A 108 -8.20 1.67 -32.00
C CYS A 108 -6.76 1.20 -31.75
N PRO A 109 -5.91 1.11 -32.79
CA PRO A 109 -4.50 0.83 -32.59
C PRO A 109 -3.83 1.96 -31.79
N LEU A 110 -3.07 1.59 -30.76
CA LEU A 110 -2.27 2.52 -29.98
C LEU A 110 -1.14 3.12 -30.84
N ASN A 111 -0.90 4.40 -30.68
CA ASN A 111 0.27 5.05 -31.29
C ASN A 111 1.56 4.64 -30.58
N GLY A 112 2.73 5.02 -31.15
CA GLY A 112 4.04 4.65 -30.59
C GLY A 112 4.26 5.12 -29.16
N HIS A 113 3.83 6.34 -28.84
CA HIS A 113 3.90 6.92 -27.50
C HIS A 113 3.06 6.13 -26.46
N GLU A 114 1.84 5.78 -26.85
CA GLU A 114 0.92 5.03 -25.97
C GLU A 114 1.41 3.61 -25.71
N LYS A 115 2.02 2.96 -26.69
CA LYS A 115 2.65 1.62 -26.51
C LYS A 115 3.81 1.68 -25.53
N VAL A 116 4.68 2.67 -25.65
CA VAL A 116 5.81 2.88 -24.74
C VAL A 116 5.32 3.20 -23.32
N LEU A 117 4.33 4.07 -23.21
CA LEU A 117 3.73 4.42 -21.93
C LEU A 117 3.10 3.20 -21.24
N LEU A 118 2.32 2.41 -21.98
CA LEU A 118 1.69 1.19 -21.45
C LEU A 118 2.74 0.17 -20.98
N PHE A 119 3.80 -0.03 -21.76
CA PHE A 119 4.91 -0.90 -21.36
C PHE A 119 5.59 -0.40 -20.09
N TYR A 120 5.90 0.89 -20.00
CA TYR A 120 6.51 1.50 -18.84
C TYR A 120 5.65 1.36 -17.58
N LEU A 121 4.35 1.67 -17.68
CA LEU A 121 3.41 1.55 -16.56
C LEU A 121 3.27 0.11 -16.06
N ARG A 122 3.18 -0.85 -16.96
CA ARG A 122 3.14 -2.28 -16.60
C ARG A 122 4.43 -2.72 -15.89
N THR A 123 5.57 -2.21 -16.31
CA THR A 123 6.86 -2.50 -15.66
C THR A 123 6.90 -1.95 -14.23
N GLN A 124 6.36 -0.75 -14.00
CA GLN A 124 6.27 -0.16 -12.66
C GLN A 124 5.35 -0.94 -11.71
N MET A 125 4.37 -1.67 -12.22
CA MET A 125 3.44 -2.47 -11.41
C MET A 125 4.01 -3.82 -10.96
N ILE A 126 5.13 -4.27 -11.54
CA ILE A 126 5.77 -5.57 -11.24
C ILE A 126 6.76 -5.45 -10.06
N VAL A 127 7.21 -4.25 -9.72
CA VAL A 127 8.21 -3.98 -8.66
C VAL A 127 7.57 -3.89 -7.27
#